data_7994ea48ad39424a616e82922669200c
#
_entry.id   7994ea48ad39424a616e82922669200c
#
_cell.length_a   1.000
_cell.length_b   1.000
_cell.length_c   1.000
_cell.angle_alpha   90.00
_cell.angle_beta   90.00
_cell.angle_gamma   90.00
#
_symmetry.space_group_name_H-M   'P 1'
#
loop_
_entity.id
_entity.type
_entity.pdbx_description
1 polymer ?
#
loop_
_entity_poly.entity_id
_entity_poly.type
_entity_poly.pdbx_seq_one_letter_code
_entity_poly.pdbx_strand_id
1 'polypeptide(L)'
;MIQSYKKQPHLSNKYDVIVIGSGIGSLTAATLLAKSGKKVLILERHYTAGGFTHIFKRKNYEWDVGIHYIGEVQRPNSAIKKLFDYITDKKLQWADMGEVYDRVIIGDKTYDFVKGVTNFKAQIKAYFPEEGPAIDRYVDLVFQANKAMGKFYINKTLPQWVSRFLGTFLTKKYLKFTDQTTYEVLS
;
A
#
# COMPACT_ATOMS: atom_id res chain seq x y z
N MET A 1 -22.56 8.80 3.40
CA MET A 1 -23.34 7.59 3.76
C MET A 1 -23.36 6.68 2.55
N ILE A 2 -23.04 5.39 2.73
CA ILE A 2 -23.14 4.39 1.65
C ILE A 2 -24.61 4.04 1.52
N GLN A 3 -25.17 4.18 0.32
CA GLN A 3 -26.56 3.88 0.06
C GLN A 3 -26.69 2.96 -1.14
N SER A 4 -27.66 2.07 -1.10
CA SER A 4 -27.95 1.21 -2.23
C SER A 4 -28.40 2.04 -3.44
N TYR A 5 -27.75 1.84 -4.58
CA TYR A 5 -28.12 2.42 -5.87
C TYR A 5 -29.61 2.26 -6.18
N LYS A 6 -30.18 1.09 -5.89
CA LYS A 6 -31.62 0.79 -6.14
C LYS A 6 -32.59 1.63 -5.31
N LYS A 7 -32.11 2.25 -4.23
CA LYS A 7 -32.90 3.09 -3.32
C LYS A 7 -32.70 4.59 -3.55
N GLN A 8 -31.96 4.98 -4.60
CA GLN A 8 -31.62 6.38 -4.90
C GLN A 8 -32.29 6.82 -6.21
N PRO A 9 -33.56 7.25 -6.18
CA PRO A 9 -34.26 7.72 -7.40
C PRO A 9 -33.72 9.05 -7.94
N HIS A 10 -32.82 9.73 -7.22
CA HIS A 10 -32.33 11.08 -7.55
C HIS A 10 -30.82 11.19 -7.70
N LEU A 11 -30.15 10.15 -8.21
CA LEU A 11 -28.78 10.33 -8.64
C LEU A 11 -28.75 11.38 -9.76
N SER A 12 -27.91 12.39 -9.59
CA SER A 12 -27.68 13.38 -10.65
C SER A 12 -27.28 12.65 -11.93
N ASN A 13 -27.88 13.03 -13.06
CA ASN A 13 -27.52 12.47 -14.36
C ASN A 13 -26.21 13.05 -14.93
N LYS A 14 -25.53 13.92 -14.18
CA LYS A 14 -24.31 14.61 -14.65
C LYS A 14 -23.22 14.46 -13.61
N TYR A 15 -22.23 13.63 -13.92
CA TYR A 15 -20.96 13.48 -13.23
C TYR A 15 -19.83 13.72 -14.22
N ASP A 16 -18.74 14.36 -13.76
CA ASP A 16 -17.53 14.52 -14.57
C ASP A 16 -16.75 13.22 -14.65
N VAL A 17 -16.79 12.41 -13.56
CA VAL A 17 -16.05 11.15 -13.45
C VAL A 17 -16.89 10.11 -12.71
N ILE A 18 -16.86 8.88 -13.21
CA ILE A 18 -17.39 7.69 -12.55
C ILE A 18 -16.22 6.77 -12.23
N VAL A 19 -16.08 6.43 -10.94
CA VAL A 19 -15.04 5.51 -10.44
C VAL A 19 -15.70 4.18 -10.08
N ILE A 20 -15.20 3.10 -10.62
CA ILE A 20 -15.71 1.74 -10.36
C ILE A 20 -14.82 1.06 -9.32
N GLY A 21 -15.42 0.70 -8.19
CA GLY A 21 -14.75 0.16 -7.02
C GLY A 21 -14.36 1.25 -6.02
N SER A 22 -14.26 0.87 -4.75
CA SER A 22 -13.92 1.75 -3.63
C SER A 22 -12.69 1.30 -2.85
N GLY A 23 -11.76 0.60 -3.49
CA GLY A 23 -10.45 0.32 -2.90
C GLY A 23 -9.66 1.61 -2.65
N ILE A 24 -8.60 1.54 -1.85
CA ILE A 24 -7.85 2.74 -1.42
C ILE A 24 -7.33 3.58 -2.59
N GLY A 25 -6.89 2.96 -3.68
CA GLY A 25 -6.47 3.67 -4.89
C GLY A 25 -7.60 4.45 -5.55
N SER A 26 -8.77 3.83 -5.67
CA SER A 26 -9.98 4.46 -6.22
C SER A 26 -10.48 5.60 -5.34
N LEU A 27 -10.52 5.39 -4.02
CA LEU A 27 -10.91 6.43 -3.05
C LEU A 27 -9.94 7.61 -3.09
N THR A 28 -8.63 7.35 -3.17
CA THR A 28 -7.61 8.39 -3.31
C THR A 28 -7.81 9.19 -4.60
N ALA A 29 -7.93 8.53 -5.74
CA ALA A 29 -8.12 9.19 -7.03
C ALA A 29 -9.43 10.01 -7.05
N ALA A 30 -10.53 9.44 -6.56
CA ALA A 30 -11.81 10.13 -6.48
C ALA A 30 -11.75 11.37 -5.58
N THR A 31 -11.06 11.28 -4.44
CA THR A 31 -10.88 12.42 -3.52
C THR A 31 -10.04 13.52 -4.17
N LEU A 32 -8.95 13.18 -4.84
CA LEU A 32 -8.12 14.16 -5.55
C LEU A 32 -8.91 14.88 -6.65
N LEU A 33 -9.69 14.14 -7.44
CA LEU A 33 -10.56 14.70 -8.46
C LEU A 33 -11.64 15.61 -7.86
N ALA A 34 -12.30 15.19 -6.78
CA ALA A 34 -13.28 15.99 -6.08
C ALA A 34 -12.67 17.28 -5.50
N LYS A 35 -11.47 17.21 -4.91
CA LYS A 35 -10.74 18.39 -4.44
C LYS A 35 -10.32 19.33 -5.58
N SER A 36 -10.21 18.84 -6.82
CA SER A 36 -9.99 19.67 -8.02
C SER A 36 -11.29 20.22 -8.62
N GLY A 37 -12.43 20.10 -7.91
CA GLY A 37 -13.73 20.64 -8.34
C GLY A 37 -14.53 19.71 -9.26
N LYS A 38 -14.11 18.45 -9.47
CA LYS A 38 -14.86 17.48 -10.28
C LYS A 38 -16.01 16.87 -9.48
N LYS A 39 -17.13 16.66 -10.13
CA LYS A 39 -18.26 15.91 -9.57
C LYS A 39 -18.02 14.42 -9.82
N VAL A 40 -17.71 13.69 -8.75
CA VAL A 40 -17.30 12.29 -8.82
C VAL A 40 -18.38 11.39 -8.24
N LEU A 41 -18.69 10.30 -8.97
CA LEU A 41 -19.50 9.18 -8.48
C LEU A 41 -18.63 7.96 -8.29
N ILE A 42 -18.72 7.32 -7.12
CA ILE A 42 -18.06 6.03 -6.86
C ILE A 42 -19.13 4.95 -6.80
N LEU A 43 -18.95 3.91 -7.60
CA LEU A 43 -19.80 2.73 -7.61
C LEU A 43 -19.05 1.55 -6.97
N GLU A 44 -19.61 0.98 -5.91
CA GLU A 44 -19.04 -0.17 -5.19
C GLU A 44 -20.04 -1.34 -5.23
N ARG A 45 -19.55 -2.52 -5.58
CA ARG A 45 -20.37 -3.74 -5.64
C ARG A 45 -20.51 -4.40 -4.26
N HIS A 46 -19.50 -4.28 -3.42
CA HIS A 46 -19.50 -4.86 -2.09
C HIS A 46 -20.46 -4.11 -1.15
N TYR A 47 -20.95 -4.76 -0.11
CA TYR A 47 -21.87 -4.14 0.86
C TYR A 47 -21.22 -3.02 1.68
N THR A 48 -19.89 -2.97 1.71
CA THR A 48 -19.12 -1.90 2.38
C THR A 48 -18.02 -1.38 1.46
N ALA A 49 -17.68 -0.10 1.61
CA ALA A 49 -16.58 0.52 0.86
C ALA A 49 -15.23 0.25 1.53
N GLY A 50 -14.14 0.39 0.77
CA GLY A 50 -12.78 0.31 1.27
C GLY A 50 -11.92 -0.77 0.61
N GLY A 51 -12.51 -1.75 -0.11
CA GLY A 51 -11.75 -2.88 -0.62
C GLY A 51 -11.03 -3.60 0.52
N PHE A 52 -9.73 -3.90 0.40
CA PHE A 52 -8.97 -4.53 1.49
C PHE A 52 -8.69 -3.63 2.70
N THR A 53 -9.09 -2.37 2.68
CA THR A 53 -8.99 -1.47 3.84
C THR A 53 -10.28 -1.38 4.66
N HIS A 54 -11.30 -2.19 4.35
CA HIS A 54 -12.50 -2.24 5.17
C HIS A 54 -12.33 -3.17 6.38
N ILE A 55 -13.19 -2.98 7.34
CA ILE A 55 -13.27 -3.79 8.56
C ILE A 55 -14.57 -4.61 8.56
N PHE A 56 -14.60 -5.69 9.33
CA PHE A 56 -15.83 -6.40 9.66
C PHE A 56 -15.96 -6.62 11.16
N LYS A 57 -17.21 -6.71 11.62
CA LYS A 57 -17.53 -6.90 13.05
C LYS A 57 -18.29 -8.18 13.26
N ARG A 58 -17.98 -8.88 14.35
CA ARG A 58 -18.76 -10.00 14.86
C ARG A 58 -18.86 -9.90 16.36
N LYS A 59 -20.07 -9.80 16.88
CA LYS A 59 -20.34 -9.51 18.30
C LYS A 59 -19.60 -8.22 18.71
N ASN A 60 -18.73 -8.29 19.72
CA ASN A 60 -17.98 -7.15 20.26
C ASN A 60 -16.56 -7.03 19.67
N TYR A 61 -16.25 -7.82 18.65
CA TYR A 61 -14.92 -7.83 18.02
C TYR A 61 -14.97 -7.19 16.65
N GLU A 62 -13.86 -6.55 16.31
CA GLU A 62 -13.63 -5.89 15.03
C GLU A 62 -12.31 -6.39 14.44
N TRP A 63 -12.30 -6.67 13.15
CA TRP A 63 -11.14 -7.15 12.43
C TRP A 63 -10.94 -6.37 11.13
N ASP A 64 -9.69 -6.13 10.81
CA ASP A 64 -9.28 -5.70 9.48
C ASP A 64 -9.38 -6.87 8.49
N VAL A 65 -9.67 -6.55 7.22
CA VAL A 65 -9.80 -7.58 6.18
C VAL A 65 -8.46 -7.89 5.54
N GLY A 66 -7.69 -6.89 5.18
CA GLY A 66 -6.47 -7.12 4.42
C GLY A 66 -5.27 -6.27 4.85
N ILE A 67 -5.48 -5.07 5.37
CA ILE A 67 -4.40 -4.18 5.79
C ILE A 67 -4.55 -3.89 7.27
N HIS A 68 -3.56 -4.33 8.07
CA HIS A 68 -3.55 -4.19 9.51
C HIS A 68 -2.70 -3.00 9.97
N TYR A 69 -1.64 -2.69 9.22
CA TYR A 69 -0.76 -1.55 9.49
C TYR A 69 -0.15 -1.01 8.19
N ILE A 70 0.40 0.19 8.28
CA ILE A 70 1.03 0.87 7.14
C ILE A 70 2.33 1.55 7.57
N GLY A 71 3.36 1.39 6.77
CA GLY A 71 4.66 2.00 7.01
C GLY A 71 4.73 3.46 6.57
N GLU A 72 5.76 4.16 7.02
CA GLU A 72 6.16 5.51 6.59
C GLU A 72 5.19 6.65 6.98
N VAL A 73 4.01 6.37 7.52
CA VAL A 73 3.00 7.39 7.88
C VAL A 73 3.38 8.22 9.11
N GLN A 74 4.34 7.75 9.92
CA GLN A 74 4.91 8.50 11.04
C GLN A 74 6.02 9.49 10.61
N ARG A 75 6.56 9.34 9.40
CA ARG A 75 7.60 10.24 8.89
C ARG A 75 6.98 11.50 8.27
N PRO A 76 7.22 12.71 8.81
CA PRO A 76 6.56 13.94 8.36
C PRO A 76 6.73 14.24 6.86
N ASN A 77 7.86 13.84 6.29
CA ASN A 77 8.20 14.14 4.90
C ASN A 77 7.96 12.99 3.92
N SER A 78 7.40 11.86 4.37
CA SER A 78 7.10 10.76 3.48
C SER A 78 5.97 11.13 2.50
N ALA A 79 6.05 10.62 1.27
CA ALA A 79 5.03 10.87 0.25
C ALA A 79 3.66 10.35 0.67
N ILE A 80 3.64 9.18 1.33
CA ILE A 80 2.38 8.54 1.75
C ILE A 80 1.71 9.33 2.87
N LYS A 81 2.47 9.85 3.85
CA LYS A 81 1.90 10.73 4.88
C LYS A 81 1.31 12.00 4.27
N LYS A 82 2.06 12.67 3.39
CA LYS A 82 1.58 13.89 2.71
C LYS A 82 0.31 13.63 1.91
N LEU A 83 0.23 12.48 1.23
CA LEU A 83 -0.96 12.09 0.49
C LEU A 83 -2.16 11.91 1.41
N PHE A 84 -2.03 11.13 2.48
CA PHE A 84 -3.10 10.92 3.45
C PHE A 84 -3.50 12.22 4.15
N ASP A 85 -2.55 13.04 4.57
CA ASP A 85 -2.82 14.36 5.14
C ASP A 85 -3.65 15.24 4.19
N TYR A 86 -3.33 15.20 2.89
CA TYR A 86 -4.03 15.97 1.89
C TYR A 86 -5.46 15.46 1.62
N ILE A 87 -5.63 14.14 1.41
CA ILE A 87 -6.94 13.59 1.07
C ILE A 87 -7.91 13.53 2.25
N THR A 88 -7.41 13.58 3.49
CA THR A 88 -8.22 13.55 4.71
C THR A 88 -8.30 14.89 5.44
N ASP A 89 -7.74 15.96 4.86
CA ASP A 89 -7.60 17.26 5.51
C ASP A 89 -6.92 17.17 6.89
N LYS A 90 -5.91 16.28 7.00
CA LYS A 90 -5.19 15.94 8.25
C LYS A 90 -6.06 15.40 9.39
N LYS A 91 -7.27 14.95 9.08
CA LYS A 91 -8.19 14.40 10.08
C LYS A 91 -7.85 12.96 10.47
N LEU A 92 -7.14 12.23 9.61
CA LEU A 92 -6.68 10.89 9.90
C LEU A 92 -5.46 10.95 10.84
N GLN A 93 -5.61 10.35 12.01
CA GLN A 93 -4.54 10.21 12.97
C GLN A 93 -3.98 8.78 12.94
N TRP A 94 -2.68 8.67 13.07
CA TRP A 94 -1.98 7.39 13.04
C TRP A 94 -1.48 7.04 14.43
N ALA A 95 -1.87 5.89 14.94
CA ALA A 95 -1.31 5.33 16.16
C ALA A 95 0.04 4.65 15.87
N ASP A 96 0.98 4.80 16.80
CA ASP A 96 2.25 4.08 16.72
C ASP A 96 2.05 2.65 17.28
N MET A 97 2.57 1.64 16.57
CA MET A 97 2.46 0.23 16.97
C MET A 97 3.49 -0.19 18.02
N GLY A 98 4.40 0.69 18.44
CA GLY A 98 5.48 0.36 19.34
C GLY A 98 6.71 -0.23 18.64
N GLU A 99 7.67 -0.75 19.39
CA GLU A 99 8.92 -1.29 18.88
C GLU A 99 8.72 -2.60 18.09
N VAL A 100 7.84 -3.48 18.56
CA VAL A 100 7.44 -4.72 17.90
C VAL A 100 6.17 -4.43 17.10
N TYR A 101 6.27 -4.40 15.77
CA TYR A 101 5.13 -4.08 14.91
C TYR A 101 4.41 -5.33 14.39
N ASP A 102 5.04 -6.48 14.45
CA ASP A 102 4.44 -7.76 14.06
C ASP A 102 5.07 -8.91 14.85
N ARG A 103 4.32 -10.01 14.99
CA ARG A 103 4.75 -11.20 15.72
C ARG A 103 4.25 -12.45 15.02
N VAL A 104 5.16 -13.37 14.72
CA VAL A 104 4.85 -14.67 14.13
C VAL A 104 5.09 -15.76 15.19
N ILE A 105 4.11 -16.63 15.37
CA ILE A 105 4.18 -17.76 16.29
C ILE A 105 4.10 -19.05 15.47
N ILE A 106 5.13 -19.90 15.58
CA ILE A 106 5.21 -21.17 14.88
C ILE A 106 5.51 -22.27 15.93
N GLY A 107 4.52 -23.08 16.23
CA GLY A 107 4.62 -24.03 17.35
C GLY A 107 4.87 -23.27 18.67
N ASP A 108 5.95 -23.62 19.36
CA ASP A 108 6.33 -23.00 20.63
C ASP A 108 7.30 -21.81 20.46
N LYS A 109 7.64 -21.47 19.21
CA LYS A 109 8.58 -20.37 18.93
C LYS A 109 7.86 -19.10 18.55
N THR A 110 8.37 -18.00 19.05
CA THR A 110 7.88 -16.64 18.77
C THR A 110 8.97 -15.82 18.11
N TYR A 111 8.60 -15.14 17.02
CA TYR A 111 9.48 -14.31 16.21
C TYR A 111 8.91 -12.90 16.15
N ASP A 112 9.58 -11.95 16.79
CA ASP A 112 9.19 -10.55 16.81
C ASP A 112 9.83 -9.79 15.65
N PHE A 113 9.03 -9.01 14.95
CA PHE A 113 9.47 -8.09 13.91
C PHE A 113 9.54 -6.69 14.50
N VAL A 114 10.73 -6.12 14.54
CA VAL A 114 11.02 -4.86 15.23
C VAL A 114 11.26 -3.71 14.25
N LYS A 115 10.98 -2.50 14.70
CA LYS A 115 11.18 -1.28 13.92
C LYS A 115 12.65 -1.03 13.60
N GLY A 116 12.86 -0.47 12.42
CA GLY A 116 14.16 -0.04 11.93
C GLY A 116 14.96 -1.17 11.30
N VAL A 117 15.57 -0.89 10.15
CA VAL A 117 16.27 -1.89 9.34
C VAL A 117 17.40 -2.57 10.11
N THR A 118 18.19 -1.78 10.85
CA THR A 118 19.33 -2.30 11.64
C THR A 118 18.84 -3.23 12.74
N ASN A 119 17.81 -2.81 13.48
CA ASN A 119 17.22 -3.62 14.56
C ASN A 119 16.57 -4.87 14.00
N PHE A 120 15.82 -4.76 12.92
CA PHE A 120 15.19 -5.89 12.22
C PHE A 120 16.25 -6.93 11.82
N LYS A 121 17.33 -6.49 11.13
CA LYS A 121 18.41 -7.40 10.74
C LYS A 121 19.05 -8.08 11.94
N ALA A 122 19.33 -7.34 13.00
CA ALA A 122 19.92 -7.89 14.22
C ALA A 122 18.98 -8.90 14.88
N GLN A 123 17.69 -8.60 14.99
CA GLN A 123 16.70 -9.48 15.58
C GLN A 123 16.52 -10.78 14.82
N ILE A 124 16.40 -10.72 13.48
CA ILE A 124 16.25 -11.91 12.65
C ILE A 124 17.52 -12.77 12.69
N LYS A 125 18.70 -12.15 12.64
CA LYS A 125 19.97 -12.87 12.79
C LYS A 125 20.13 -13.54 14.17
N ALA A 126 19.58 -12.96 15.22
CA ALA A 126 19.57 -13.60 16.54
C ALA A 126 18.69 -14.86 16.57
N TYR A 127 17.62 -14.92 15.78
CA TYR A 127 16.81 -16.13 15.62
C TYR A 127 17.48 -17.17 14.70
N PHE A 128 18.20 -16.70 13.68
CA PHE A 128 18.80 -17.53 12.64
C PHE A 128 20.26 -17.15 12.41
N PRO A 129 21.19 -17.48 13.33
CA PRO A 129 22.57 -17.04 13.27
C PRO A 129 23.33 -17.56 12.04
N GLU A 130 23.00 -18.74 11.57
CA GLU A 130 23.62 -19.35 10.37
C GLU A 130 23.23 -18.64 9.08
N GLU A 131 22.06 -17.92 9.09
CA GLU A 131 21.50 -17.25 7.92
C GLU A 131 21.89 -15.78 7.80
N GLY A 132 22.82 -15.32 8.61
CA GLY A 132 23.20 -13.90 8.66
C GLY A 132 23.47 -13.26 7.30
N PRO A 133 24.31 -13.86 6.43
CA PRO A 133 24.58 -13.34 5.09
C PRO A 133 23.35 -13.33 4.16
N ALA A 134 22.47 -14.34 4.27
CA ALA A 134 21.24 -14.40 3.48
C ALA A 134 20.26 -13.31 3.88
N ILE A 135 20.11 -13.04 5.18
CA ILE A 135 19.29 -11.96 5.72
C ILE A 135 19.78 -10.59 5.21
N ASP A 136 21.10 -10.36 5.21
CA ASP A 136 21.66 -9.12 4.67
C ASP A 136 21.35 -8.97 3.18
N ARG A 137 21.60 -9.99 2.39
CA ARG A 137 21.31 -9.98 0.94
C ARG A 137 19.83 -9.72 0.67
N TYR A 138 18.93 -10.39 1.40
CA TYR A 138 17.49 -10.21 1.23
C TYR A 138 17.05 -8.76 1.48
N VAL A 139 17.47 -8.18 2.61
CA VAL A 139 17.12 -6.79 2.94
C VAL A 139 17.68 -5.82 1.91
N ASP A 140 18.91 -5.99 1.48
CA ASP A 140 19.54 -5.17 0.44
C ASP A 140 18.80 -5.29 -0.90
N LEU A 141 18.34 -6.50 -1.26
CA LEU A 141 17.56 -6.76 -2.46
C LEU A 141 16.22 -6.02 -2.41
N VAL A 142 15.52 -6.06 -1.28
CA VAL A 142 14.26 -5.31 -1.07
C VAL A 142 14.46 -3.81 -1.29
N PHE A 143 15.53 -3.22 -0.74
CA PHE A 143 15.84 -1.81 -0.95
C PHE A 143 16.18 -1.49 -2.41
N GLN A 144 16.94 -2.36 -3.07
CA GLN A 144 17.28 -2.18 -4.49
C GLN A 144 16.03 -2.27 -5.38
N ALA A 145 15.15 -3.22 -5.14
CA ALA A 145 13.89 -3.37 -5.87
C ALA A 145 13.00 -2.14 -5.65
N ASN A 146 12.88 -1.67 -4.42
CA ASN A 146 12.08 -0.48 -4.08
C ASN A 146 12.63 0.79 -4.77
N LYS A 147 13.95 0.97 -4.80
CA LYS A 147 14.58 2.08 -5.53
C LYS A 147 14.35 2.00 -7.04
N ALA A 148 14.36 0.79 -7.61
CA ALA A 148 14.10 0.57 -9.03
C ALA A 148 12.62 0.82 -9.40
N MET A 149 11.69 0.49 -8.51
CA MET A 149 10.25 0.68 -8.66
C MET A 149 9.87 2.15 -8.92
N GLY A 150 10.55 3.11 -8.28
CA GLY A 150 10.29 4.52 -8.47
C GLY A 150 10.40 4.96 -9.96
N LYS A 151 11.42 4.51 -10.66
CA LYS A 151 11.61 4.80 -12.10
C LYS A 151 10.54 4.13 -12.97
N PHE A 152 10.11 2.93 -12.60
CA PHE A 152 9.03 2.23 -13.28
C PHE A 152 7.71 3.03 -13.18
N TYR A 153 7.35 3.51 -12.00
CA TYR A 153 6.15 4.34 -11.84
C TYR A 153 6.24 5.68 -12.56
N ILE A 154 7.39 6.34 -12.56
CA ILE A 154 7.61 7.55 -13.35
C ILE A 154 7.31 7.26 -14.83
N ASN A 155 7.82 6.15 -15.38
CA ASN A 155 7.51 5.76 -16.76
C ASN A 155 6.01 5.60 -17.03
N LYS A 156 5.22 5.12 -16.05
CA LYS A 156 3.76 4.97 -16.18
C LYS A 156 3.00 6.30 -16.19
N THR A 157 3.60 7.39 -15.71
CA THR A 157 3.01 8.73 -15.72
C THR A 157 3.39 9.55 -16.96
N LEU A 158 4.35 9.07 -17.75
CA LEU A 158 4.79 9.76 -18.95
C LEU A 158 3.79 9.58 -20.10
N PRO A 159 3.68 10.59 -20.99
CA PRO A 159 2.96 10.43 -22.25
C PRO A 159 3.48 9.22 -23.05
N GLN A 160 2.59 8.52 -23.74
CA GLN A 160 2.90 7.26 -24.41
C GLN A 160 4.10 7.37 -25.37
N TRP A 161 4.21 8.48 -26.11
CA TRP A 161 5.31 8.70 -27.05
C TRP A 161 6.67 8.84 -26.31
N VAL A 162 6.72 9.50 -25.14
CA VAL A 162 7.93 9.60 -24.30
C VAL A 162 8.29 8.23 -23.73
N SER A 163 7.30 7.52 -23.17
CA SER A 163 7.48 6.17 -22.64
C SER A 163 8.00 5.19 -23.69
N ARG A 164 7.62 5.34 -24.95
CA ARG A 164 8.12 4.51 -26.05
C ARG A 164 9.63 4.64 -26.28
N PHE A 165 10.19 5.84 -26.08
CA PHE A 165 11.65 6.09 -26.25
C PHE A 165 12.44 5.81 -24.97
N LEU A 166 11.94 6.24 -23.82
CA LEU A 166 12.67 6.17 -22.55
C LEU A 166 12.28 4.96 -21.69
N GLY A 167 11.17 4.30 -22.03
CA GLY A 167 10.57 3.25 -21.20
C GLY A 167 11.53 2.11 -20.89
N THR A 168 12.21 1.59 -21.90
CA THR A 168 13.18 0.48 -21.72
C THR A 168 14.29 0.87 -20.73
N PHE A 169 14.82 2.08 -20.84
CA PHE A 169 15.85 2.58 -19.92
C PHE A 169 15.32 2.74 -18.50
N LEU A 170 14.12 3.29 -18.33
CA LEU A 170 13.50 3.53 -17.03
C LEU A 170 13.05 2.25 -16.32
N THR A 171 12.62 1.24 -17.10
CA THR A 171 12.03 0.01 -16.55
C THR A 171 13.01 -1.14 -16.43
N LYS A 172 14.10 -1.17 -17.22
CA LYS A 172 15.06 -2.29 -17.31
C LYS A 172 15.55 -2.79 -15.94
N LYS A 173 15.85 -1.86 -15.03
CA LYS A 173 16.36 -2.23 -13.69
C LYS A 173 15.28 -2.87 -12.84
N TYR A 174 14.03 -2.41 -12.95
CA TYR A 174 12.89 -2.96 -12.22
C TYR A 174 12.49 -4.32 -12.76
N LEU A 175 12.45 -4.51 -14.06
CA LEU A 175 12.09 -5.77 -14.71
C LEU A 175 13.02 -6.92 -14.29
N LYS A 176 14.29 -6.66 -13.99
CA LYS A 176 15.20 -7.69 -13.46
C LYS A 176 14.72 -8.33 -12.15
N PHE A 177 13.95 -7.59 -11.34
CA PHE A 177 13.38 -8.12 -10.11
C PHE A 177 12.04 -8.80 -10.34
N THR A 178 11.28 -8.39 -11.36
CA THR A 178 9.95 -8.94 -11.66
C THR A 178 9.98 -10.16 -12.57
N ASP A 179 11.09 -10.38 -13.26
CA ASP A 179 11.29 -11.55 -14.14
C ASP A 179 11.71 -12.82 -13.37
N GLN A 180 11.82 -12.72 -12.06
CA GLN A 180 12.13 -13.83 -11.14
C GLN A 180 10.92 -14.15 -10.28
N THR A 181 10.70 -15.42 -9.99
CA THR A 181 9.70 -15.84 -9.01
C THR A 181 10.20 -15.59 -7.59
N THR A 182 9.27 -15.48 -6.63
CA THR A 182 9.62 -15.38 -5.21
C THR A 182 10.46 -16.59 -4.75
N TYR A 183 10.18 -17.77 -5.29
CA TYR A 183 10.94 -18.98 -4.98
C TYR A 183 12.39 -18.86 -5.43
N GLU A 184 12.65 -18.44 -6.66
CA GLU A 184 14.01 -18.24 -7.19
C GLU A 184 14.81 -17.18 -6.43
N VAL A 185 14.14 -16.21 -5.84
CA VAL A 185 14.81 -15.16 -5.04
C VAL A 185 15.14 -15.62 -3.63
N LEU A 186 14.32 -16.52 -3.05
CA LEU A 186 14.44 -16.96 -1.66
C LEU A 186 15.18 -18.31 -1.50
N SER A 187 15.37 -19.07 -2.57
CA SER A 187 16.19 -20.31 -2.58
C SER A 187 17.63 -20.04 -2.94
#